data_49393409a82a11596f2305ca59b8599a
#
_entry.id   49393409a82a11596f2305ca59b8599a
#
_cell.length_a   1.000
_cell.length_b   1.000
_cell.length_c   1.000
_cell.angle_alpha   90.00
_cell.angle_beta   90.00
_cell.angle_gamma   90.00
#
_symmetry.space_group_name_H-M   'P 1'
#
loop_
_entity.id
_entity.type
_entity.pdbx_description
1 polymer ?
#
loop_
_entity_poly.entity_id
_entity_poly.type
_entity_poly.pdbx_seq_one_letter_code
_entity_poly.pdbx_strand_id
1 'polypeptide(L)'
;MKTISRRSLIRIAELTLAGVLMSAAAARGATITVVTSGAFTAAYLELVPEFESATHDQLVTEFGPSMGTTHNAIPIRLERGEAIDVVIMAGPALANLIERGKVKADSRVDLVQSRIGMAVKAGAPQPDISTIDALKRTLLEAKSIAYSDSASGVYLSTELFPKLGVAEKIKDKTRKIEADPVGGVVAKGEVEIGFQQISELRPVKGIDIVGELPPGAQQVTVFAAGIPVTATNPEAAKRLIRWLASPAAYPAINKSGLEPAKSR
;
A
#
# COMPACT_ATOMS: atom_id res chain seq x y z
N MET A 1 -75.52 -5.33 31.88
CA MET A 1 -74.21 -6.02 32.05
C MET A 1 -73.90 -6.88 30.80
N LYS A 2 -73.02 -6.45 29.90
CA LYS A 2 -72.66 -7.23 28.72
C LYS A 2 -71.38 -8.00 29.02
N THR A 3 -71.45 -9.31 29.07
CA THR A 3 -70.37 -10.24 29.29
C THR A 3 -69.45 -10.30 28.06
N ILE A 4 -68.19 -9.91 28.23
CA ILE A 4 -67.15 -10.01 27.19
C ILE A 4 -66.71 -11.47 27.10
N SER A 5 -66.86 -12.05 25.92
CA SER A 5 -66.57 -13.44 25.62
C SER A 5 -65.04 -13.72 25.67
N ARG A 6 -64.66 -14.80 26.35
CA ARG A 6 -63.27 -15.29 26.50
C ARG A 6 -62.54 -15.58 25.14
N ARG A 7 -63.29 -15.60 24.05
CA ARG A 7 -62.72 -15.86 22.69
C ARG A 7 -62.04 -14.64 22.05
N SER A 8 -62.33 -13.42 22.53
CA SER A 8 -61.73 -12.20 21.98
C SER A 8 -60.33 -11.88 22.59
N LEU A 9 -60.00 -12.44 23.74
CA LEU A 9 -58.72 -12.22 24.41
C LEU A 9 -57.58 -13.09 23.88
N ILE A 10 -57.91 -14.23 23.24
CA ILE A 10 -56.86 -15.16 22.72
C ILE A 10 -56.34 -14.70 21.36
N ARG A 11 -57.13 -13.97 20.57
CA ARG A 11 -56.69 -13.45 19.25
C ARG A 11 -55.80 -12.21 19.30
N ILE A 12 -55.75 -11.51 20.40
CA ILE A 12 -54.87 -10.33 20.58
C ILE A 12 -53.46 -10.73 21.02
N ALA A 13 -53.32 -11.88 21.70
CA ALA A 13 -52.02 -12.39 22.14
C ALA A 13 -51.17 -13.03 21.02
N GLU A 14 -51.81 -13.55 19.96
CA GLU A 14 -51.09 -14.17 18.83
C GLU A 14 -50.57 -13.16 17.80
N LEU A 15 -51.11 -11.93 17.74
CA LEU A 15 -50.66 -10.87 16.82
C LEU A 15 -49.44 -10.08 17.34
N THR A 16 -49.14 -10.14 18.62
CA THR A 16 -47.96 -9.46 19.22
C THR A 16 -46.71 -10.31 19.23
N LEU A 17 -46.77 -11.63 19.03
CA LEU A 17 -45.58 -12.52 19.01
C LEU A 17 -44.96 -12.66 17.61
N ALA A 18 -45.70 -12.32 16.55
CA ALA A 18 -45.20 -12.36 15.16
C ALA A 18 -44.39 -11.12 14.77
N GLY A 19 -44.39 -10.06 15.60
CA GLY A 19 -43.70 -8.77 15.32
C GLY A 19 -42.28 -8.66 15.84
N VAL A 20 -41.77 -9.63 16.61
CA VAL A 20 -40.43 -9.51 17.28
C VAL A 20 -39.37 -10.43 16.66
N LEU A 21 -39.75 -11.25 15.69
CA LEU A 21 -38.80 -12.17 15.00
C LEU A 21 -38.22 -11.58 13.71
N MET A 22 -38.40 -10.30 13.44
CA MET A 22 -37.86 -9.63 12.27
C MET A 22 -36.85 -8.59 12.70
N SER A 23 -35.63 -8.99 13.04
CA SER A 23 -34.42 -8.14 12.95
C SER A 23 -33.22 -8.73 13.72
N ALA A 24 -32.73 -9.84 13.30
CA ALA A 24 -31.35 -10.19 13.52
C ALA A 24 -30.80 -10.92 12.29
N ALA A 25 -31.06 -10.36 11.11
CA ALA A 25 -30.09 -10.53 10.06
C ALA A 25 -28.87 -9.75 10.53
N ALA A 26 -27.97 -10.41 11.28
CA ALA A 26 -26.64 -9.89 11.50
C ALA A 26 -26.13 -9.49 10.11
N ALA A 27 -25.94 -8.20 9.88
CA ALA A 27 -25.39 -7.71 8.65
C ALA A 27 -24.04 -8.41 8.50
N ARG A 28 -24.02 -9.47 7.69
CA ARG A 28 -22.75 -10.11 7.31
C ARG A 28 -21.93 -9.02 6.67
N GLY A 29 -20.76 -8.76 7.23
CA GLY A 29 -19.81 -7.83 6.65
C GLY A 29 -19.49 -8.23 5.20
N ALA A 30 -19.17 -7.26 4.38
CA ALA A 30 -18.75 -7.49 3.00
C ALA A 30 -17.36 -8.11 2.96
N THR A 31 -17.08 -8.92 1.95
CA THR A 31 -15.70 -9.31 1.62
C THR A 31 -15.13 -8.29 0.64
N ILE A 32 -13.98 -7.70 0.96
CA ILE A 32 -13.32 -6.67 0.17
C ILE A 32 -11.97 -7.21 -0.30
N THR A 33 -11.81 -7.36 -1.61
CA THR A 33 -10.52 -7.75 -2.20
C THR A 33 -9.63 -6.52 -2.37
N VAL A 34 -8.50 -6.52 -1.68
CA VAL A 34 -7.53 -5.42 -1.68
C VAL A 34 -6.22 -5.87 -2.31
N VAL A 35 -5.72 -5.12 -3.29
CA VAL A 35 -4.36 -5.31 -3.80
C VAL A 35 -3.52 -4.11 -3.41
N THR A 36 -2.49 -4.33 -2.59
CA THR A 36 -1.60 -3.26 -2.12
C THR A 36 -0.19 -3.43 -2.65
N SER A 37 0.46 -2.31 -2.99
CA SER A 37 1.88 -2.28 -3.30
C SER A 37 2.74 -2.09 -2.04
N GLY A 38 4.03 -2.43 -2.15
CA GLY A 38 4.93 -2.63 -1.02
C GLY A 38 4.97 -1.51 0.02
N ALA A 39 5.00 -0.25 -0.41
CA ALA A 39 5.22 0.87 0.52
C ALA A 39 4.16 1.00 1.63
N PHE A 40 2.90 0.70 1.35
CA PHE A 40 1.84 0.79 2.36
C PHE A 40 1.61 -0.54 3.10
N THR A 41 2.22 -1.63 2.66
CA THR A 41 1.95 -2.99 3.15
C THR A 41 2.09 -3.12 4.66
N ALA A 42 3.19 -2.62 5.25
CA ALA A 42 3.43 -2.78 6.69
C ALA A 42 2.37 -2.08 7.54
N ALA A 43 2.02 -0.83 7.21
CA ALA A 43 0.95 -0.09 7.88
C ALA A 43 -0.40 -0.76 7.66
N TYR A 44 -0.70 -1.15 6.41
CA TYR A 44 -1.96 -1.79 6.07
C TYR A 44 -2.21 -3.08 6.85
N LEU A 45 -1.22 -3.97 6.93
CA LEU A 45 -1.36 -5.24 7.66
C LEU A 45 -1.57 -5.07 9.17
N GLU A 46 -1.02 -4.00 9.77
CA GLU A 46 -1.28 -3.66 11.17
C GLU A 46 -2.73 -3.16 11.35
N LEU A 47 -3.28 -2.48 10.34
CA LEU A 47 -4.62 -1.88 10.36
C LEU A 47 -5.76 -2.86 10.02
N VAL A 48 -5.48 -3.95 9.29
CA VAL A 48 -6.50 -4.94 8.86
C VAL A 48 -7.33 -5.48 10.03
N PRO A 49 -6.74 -6.00 11.13
CA PRO A 49 -7.52 -6.56 12.24
C PRO A 49 -8.44 -5.54 12.91
N GLU A 50 -7.99 -4.28 13.01
CA GLU A 50 -8.77 -3.20 13.62
C GLU A 50 -9.99 -2.84 12.77
N PHE A 51 -9.80 -2.73 11.45
CA PHE A 51 -10.90 -2.47 10.53
C PHE A 51 -11.93 -3.60 10.52
N GLU A 52 -11.48 -4.86 10.42
CA GLU A 52 -12.37 -6.03 10.42
C GLU A 52 -13.17 -6.13 11.72
N SER A 53 -12.52 -5.87 12.87
CA SER A 53 -13.20 -5.86 14.17
C SER A 53 -14.25 -4.74 14.27
N ALA A 54 -13.96 -3.56 13.74
CA ALA A 54 -14.86 -2.39 13.82
C ALA A 54 -16.05 -2.47 12.86
N THR A 55 -15.91 -3.14 11.72
CA THR A 55 -16.92 -3.12 10.64
C THR A 55 -17.58 -4.47 10.40
N HIS A 56 -16.98 -5.55 10.87
CA HIS A 56 -17.31 -6.93 10.54
C HIS A 56 -17.13 -7.27 9.04
N ASP A 57 -16.54 -6.35 8.24
CA ASP A 57 -16.10 -6.65 6.88
C ASP A 57 -14.85 -7.55 6.93
N GLN A 58 -14.63 -8.37 5.89
CA GLN A 58 -13.47 -9.23 5.75
C GLN A 58 -12.58 -8.73 4.62
N LEU A 59 -11.26 -8.66 4.84
CA LEU A 59 -10.29 -8.23 3.84
C LEU A 59 -9.53 -9.40 3.25
N VAL A 60 -9.68 -9.61 1.94
CA VAL A 60 -8.81 -10.52 1.18
C VAL A 60 -7.67 -9.70 0.61
N THR A 61 -6.48 -9.88 1.19
CA THR A 61 -5.31 -9.07 0.85
C THR A 61 -4.39 -9.80 -0.11
N GLU A 62 -4.04 -9.12 -1.17
CA GLU A 62 -3.07 -9.56 -2.16
C GLU A 62 -2.04 -8.45 -2.44
N PHE A 63 -0.90 -8.85 -3.01
CA PHE A 63 0.25 -7.95 -3.19
C PHE A 63 0.66 -7.88 -4.66
N GLY A 64 1.12 -6.69 -5.07
CA GLY A 64 1.66 -6.48 -6.39
C GLY A 64 2.33 -5.13 -6.53
N PRO A 65 3.37 -4.99 -7.37
CA PRO A 65 4.01 -3.70 -7.60
C PRO A 65 3.05 -2.70 -8.25
N SER A 66 3.25 -1.41 -7.94
CA SER A 66 2.47 -0.31 -8.53
C SER A 66 2.68 -0.17 -10.03
N MET A 67 3.77 -0.69 -10.54
CA MET A 67 4.24 -0.57 -11.93
C MET A 67 4.85 -1.89 -12.38
N GLY A 68 5.32 -1.94 -13.63
CA GLY A 68 5.98 -3.11 -14.19
C GLY A 68 5.03 -4.04 -14.94
N THR A 69 5.60 -5.13 -15.45
CA THR A 69 4.92 -6.09 -16.33
C THR A 69 4.83 -7.49 -15.72
N THR A 70 5.21 -7.65 -14.45
CA THR A 70 5.09 -8.93 -13.76
C THR A 70 3.62 -9.34 -13.64
N HIS A 71 3.36 -10.63 -13.59
CA HIS A 71 2.00 -11.17 -13.57
C HIS A 71 1.13 -10.59 -12.44
N ASN A 72 1.74 -10.32 -11.27
CA ASN A 72 1.08 -9.77 -10.09
C ASN A 72 1.05 -8.22 -10.04
N ALA A 73 1.64 -7.52 -11.02
CA ALA A 73 1.59 -6.06 -11.07
C ALA A 73 0.15 -5.55 -11.13
N ILE A 74 -0.19 -4.56 -10.32
CA ILE A 74 -1.56 -4.02 -10.24
C ILE A 74 -2.11 -3.63 -11.63
N PRO A 75 -1.35 -2.92 -12.50
CA PRO A 75 -1.84 -2.61 -13.83
C PRO A 75 -2.19 -3.86 -14.65
N ILE A 76 -1.35 -4.89 -14.60
CA ILE A 76 -1.57 -6.15 -15.36
C ILE A 76 -2.78 -6.91 -14.83
N ARG A 77 -3.01 -6.92 -13.54
CA ARG A 77 -4.20 -7.54 -12.92
C ARG A 77 -5.49 -6.84 -13.36
N LEU A 78 -5.49 -5.49 -13.37
CA LEU A 78 -6.65 -4.72 -13.84
C LEU A 78 -6.88 -4.85 -15.35
N GLU A 79 -5.82 -5.04 -16.15
CA GLU A 79 -5.97 -5.37 -17.57
C GLU A 79 -6.69 -6.70 -17.79
N ARG A 80 -6.38 -7.71 -16.97
CA ARG A 80 -7.06 -9.02 -17.01
C ARG A 80 -8.50 -8.98 -16.50
N GLY A 81 -8.94 -7.83 -15.96
CA GLY A 81 -10.30 -7.68 -15.43
C GLY A 81 -10.56 -8.40 -14.11
N GLU A 82 -9.52 -8.61 -13.29
CA GLU A 82 -9.68 -9.25 -11.99
C GLU A 82 -10.65 -8.45 -11.10
N ALA A 83 -11.47 -9.17 -10.34
CA ALA A 83 -12.43 -8.59 -9.40
C ALA A 83 -11.69 -8.08 -8.15
N ILE A 84 -11.20 -6.85 -8.21
CA ILE A 84 -10.50 -6.16 -7.14
C ILE A 84 -11.37 -4.99 -6.68
N ASP A 85 -11.58 -4.85 -5.37
CA ASP A 85 -12.42 -3.79 -4.80
C ASP A 85 -11.61 -2.53 -4.47
N VAL A 86 -10.37 -2.69 -4.01
CA VAL A 86 -9.47 -1.57 -3.67
C VAL A 86 -8.07 -1.86 -4.19
N VAL A 87 -7.47 -0.87 -4.84
CA VAL A 87 -6.03 -0.85 -5.11
C VAL A 87 -5.37 0.23 -4.26
N ILE A 88 -4.18 -0.07 -3.70
CA ILE A 88 -3.33 0.88 -2.96
C ILE A 88 -1.97 0.88 -3.62
N MET A 89 -1.59 2.00 -4.24
CA MET A 89 -0.43 2.06 -5.11
C MET A 89 0.15 3.47 -5.24
N ALA A 90 1.29 3.58 -5.91
CA ALA A 90 1.91 4.88 -6.18
C ALA A 90 0.94 5.80 -6.97
N GLY A 91 0.76 7.02 -6.47
CA GLY A 91 -0.21 7.99 -6.99
C GLY A 91 -0.09 8.30 -8.49
N PRO A 92 1.12 8.48 -9.06
CA PRO A 92 1.26 8.64 -10.51
C PRO A 92 0.77 7.44 -11.32
N ALA A 93 1.05 6.22 -10.85
CA ALA A 93 0.57 5.00 -11.51
C ALA A 93 -0.96 4.84 -11.39
N LEU A 94 -1.53 5.22 -10.23
CA LEU A 94 -2.98 5.25 -10.05
C LEU A 94 -3.64 6.27 -10.99
N ALA A 95 -3.04 7.47 -11.15
CA ALA A 95 -3.53 8.48 -12.07
C ALA A 95 -3.61 7.96 -13.52
N ASN A 96 -2.56 7.27 -13.98
CA ASN A 96 -2.56 6.62 -15.29
C ASN A 96 -3.68 5.59 -15.45
N LEU A 97 -3.95 4.78 -14.40
CA LEU A 97 -5.06 3.82 -14.44
C LEU A 97 -6.43 4.49 -14.45
N ILE A 98 -6.57 5.65 -13.81
CA ILE A 98 -7.78 6.47 -13.89
C ILE A 98 -7.98 7.01 -15.31
N GLU A 99 -6.94 7.60 -15.91
CA GLU A 99 -6.98 8.10 -17.29
C GLU A 99 -7.35 7.00 -18.31
N ARG A 100 -6.90 5.77 -18.06
CA ARG A 100 -7.21 4.59 -18.87
C ARG A 100 -8.59 3.96 -18.55
N GLY A 101 -9.37 4.55 -17.65
CA GLY A 101 -10.69 4.07 -17.27
C GLY A 101 -10.69 2.73 -16.50
N LYS A 102 -9.57 2.34 -15.89
CA LYS A 102 -9.46 1.11 -15.09
C LYS A 102 -9.84 1.32 -13.63
N VAL A 103 -9.73 2.55 -13.14
CA VAL A 103 -10.08 2.97 -11.78
C VAL A 103 -11.03 4.16 -11.87
N LYS A 104 -12.03 4.20 -10.98
CA LYS A 104 -13.03 5.29 -10.92
C LYS A 104 -12.36 6.59 -10.51
N ALA A 105 -12.55 7.65 -11.28
CA ALA A 105 -11.86 8.93 -11.10
C ALA A 105 -12.19 9.61 -9.74
N ASP A 106 -13.42 9.47 -9.28
CA ASP A 106 -13.93 10.03 -8.03
C ASP A 106 -13.56 9.22 -6.78
N SER A 107 -12.86 8.09 -6.95
CA SER A 107 -12.52 7.18 -5.86
C SER A 107 -11.11 7.36 -5.30
N ARG A 108 -10.27 8.19 -5.93
CA ARG A 108 -8.89 8.40 -5.49
C ARG A 108 -8.84 9.14 -4.16
N VAL A 109 -8.11 8.55 -3.22
CA VAL A 109 -7.76 9.16 -1.92
C VAL A 109 -6.27 8.99 -1.68
N ASP A 110 -5.57 10.10 -1.51
CA ASP A 110 -4.15 10.10 -1.16
C ASP A 110 -4.04 9.68 0.33
N LEU A 111 -3.29 8.61 0.62
CA LEU A 111 -3.20 8.03 1.96
C LEU A 111 -1.94 8.46 2.70
N VAL A 112 -0.78 8.33 2.05
CA VAL A 112 0.53 8.55 2.68
C VAL A 112 1.55 9.13 1.72
N GLN A 113 2.61 9.69 2.31
CA GLN A 113 3.84 10.06 1.64
C GLN A 113 4.95 9.10 2.06
N SER A 114 5.74 8.65 1.11
CA SER A 114 6.87 7.75 1.31
C SER A 114 8.15 8.33 0.73
N ARG A 115 9.28 8.06 1.41
CA ARG A 115 10.63 8.51 1.02
C ARG A 115 11.49 7.32 0.64
N ILE A 116 12.44 7.55 -0.25
CA ILE A 116 13.41 6.55 -0.66
C ILE A 116 14.56 6.56 0.34
N GLY A 117 14.94 5.37 0.80
CA GLY A 117 16.14 5.16 1.62
C GLY A 117 17.12 4.21 0.98
N MET A 118 18.31 4.21 1.55
CA MET A 118 19.39 3.27 1.23
C MET A 118 19.65 2.33 2.40
N ALA A 119 19.89 1.07 2.09
CA ALA A 119 20.25 0.04 3.05
C ALA A 119 21.54 -0.69 2.64
N VAL A 120 22.24 -1.17 3.65
CA VAL A 120 23.36 -2.10 3.57
C VAL A 120 23.05 -3.36 4.36
N LYS A 121 23.82 -4.42 4.18
CA LYS A 121 23.73 -5.60 5.05
C LYS A 121 24.05 -5.21 6.50
N ALA A 122 23.33 -5.80 7.46
CA ALA A 122 23.55 -5.51 8.88
C ALA A 122 25.02 -5.71 9.29
N GLY A 123 25.58 -4.71 9.98
CA GLY A 123 26.96 -4.66 10.40
C GLY A 123 27.97 -4.31 9.30
N ALA A 124 27.54 -4.07 8.06
CA ALA A 124 28.42 -3.56 7.02
C ALA A 124 28.71 -2.06 7.21
N PRO A 125 29.83 -1.54 6.69
CA PRO A 125 30.11 -0.11 6.70
C PRO A 125 28.96 0.68 6.07
N GLN A 126 28.57 1.77 6.73
CA GLN A 126 27.51 2.65 6.24
C GLN A 126 28.15 3.82 5.49
N PRO A 127 28.03 3.87 4.15
CA PRO A 127 28.59 4.97 3.38
C PRO A 127 27.81 6.28 3.61
N ASP A 128 28.50 7.41 3.45
CA ASP A 128 27.88 8.72 3.56
C ASP A 128 26.99 9.03 2.35
N ILE A 129 25.73 9.35 2.61
CA ILE A 129 24.73 9.81 1.61
C ILE A 129 24.08 11.12 2.03
N SER A 130 24.68 11.87 2.94
CA SER A 130 24.09 13.07 3.53
C SER A 130 23.94 14.25 2.54
N THR A 131 24.72 14.26 1.48
CA THR A 131 24.71 15.27 0.42
C THR A 131 24.64 14.62 -0.96
N ILE A 132 24.30 15.41 -2.00
CA ILE A 132 24.30 14.93 -3.38
C ILE A 132 25.68 14.42 -3.80
N ASP A 133 26.76 15.14 -3.42
CA ASP A 133 28.10 14.73 -3.77
C ASP A 133 28.54 13.47 -3.02
N ALA A 134 28.15 13.32 -1.76
CA ALA A 134 28.40 12.10 -0.98
C ALA A 134 27.65 10.92 -1.59
N LEU A 135 26.36 11.06 -1.90
CA LEU A 135 25.58 10.03 -2.60
C LEU A 135 26.21 9.65 -3.93
N LYS A 136 26.66 10.63 -4.72
CA LYS A 136 27.32 10.38 -6.01
C LYS A 136 28.61 9.57 -5.84
N ARG A 137 29.45 9.90 -4.84
CA ARG A 137 30.66 9.11 -4.52
C ARG A 137 30.30 7.69 -4.13
N THR A 138 29.35 7.54 -3.22
CA THR A 138 28.86 6.22 -2.77
C THR A 138 28.39 5.36 -3.95
N LEU A 139 27.58 5.93 -4.87
CA LEU A 139 27.15 5.20 -6.07
C LEU A 139 28.32 4.79 -6.97
N LEU A 140 29.35 5.63 -7.12
CA LEU A 140 30.50 5.34 -7.96
C LEU A 140 31.44 4.29 -7.32
N GLU A 141 31.58 4.29 -6.00
CA GLU A 141 32.47 3.42 -5.24
C GLU A 141 31.85 2.05 -4.92
N ALA A 142 30.52 1.98 -4.77
CA ALA A 142 29.83 0.73 -4.49
C ALA A 142 30.15 -0.36 -5.51
N LYS A 143 30.34 -1.60 -5.05
CA LYS A 143 30.65 -2.78 -5.90
C LYS A 143 29.39 -3.27 -6.62
N SER A 144 28.23 -3.15 -5.99
CA SER A 144 26.95 -3.55 -6.54
C SER A 144 25.80 -2.76 -5.93
N ILE A 145 24.79 -2.46 -6.74
CA ILE A 145 23.66 -1.59 -6.40
C ILE A 145 22.36 -2.29 -6.80
N ALA A 146 21.39 -2.34 -5.90
CA ALA A 146 20.06 -2.82 -6.22
C ALA A 146 18.98 -1.73 -6.07
N TYR A 147 17.96 -1.80 -6.91
CA TYR A 147 16.75 -0.99 -6.83
C TYR A 147 15.53 -1.79 -7.29
N SER A 148 14.32 -1.39 -6.85
CA SER A 148 13.09 -2.10 -7.19
C SER A 148 12.65 -1.86 -8.64
N ASP A 149 11.75 -2.67 -9.13
CA ASP A 149 11.03 -2.46 -10.40
C ASP A 149 9.80 -1.53 -10.26
N SER A 150 9.57 -1.00 -9.06
CA SER A 150 8.43 -0.12 -8.75
C SER A 150 8.84 1.36 -8.68
N ALA A 151 8.00 2.21 -8.10
CA ALA A 151 8.09 3.68 -8.16
C ALA A 151 9.48 4.24 -7.79
N SER A 152 10.10 3.75 -6.71
CA SER A 152 11.44 4.21 -6.30
C SER A 152 12.52 3.84 -7.33
N GLY A 153 12.50 2.61 -7.82
CA GLY A 153 13.50 2.16 -8.78
C GLY A 153 13.34 2.79 -10.16
N VAL A 154 12.11 3.06 -10.59
CA VAL A 154 11.85 3.81 -11.82
C VAL A 154 12.46 5.21 -11.70
N TYR A 155 12.15 5.95 -10.62
CA TYR A 155 12.75 7.27 -10.38
C TYR A 155 14.30 7.22 -10.37
N LEU A 156 14.89 6.29 -9.62
CA LEU A 156 16.35 6.17 -9.54
C LEU A 156 16.98 5.97 -10.91
N SER A 157 16.46 5.02 -11.69
CA SER A 157 17.07 4.60 -12.95
C SER A 157 16.80 5.57 -14.10
N THR A 158 15.61 6.18 -14.16
CA THR A 158 15.22 7.02 -15.30
C THR A 158 15.45 8.50 -15.07
N GLU A 159 15.53 8.95 -13.81
CA GLU A 159 15.68 10.37 -13.47
C GLU A 159 16.93 10.65 -12.65
N LEU A 160 17.11 10.03 -11.47
CA LEU A 160 18.16 10.42 -10.54
C LEU A 160 19.56 10.07 -11.04
N PHE A 161 19.81 8.84 -11.47
CA PHE A 161 21.13 8.42 -11.92
C PHE A 161 21.60 9.20 -13.17
N PRO A 162 20.74 9.46 -14.17
CA PRO A 162 21.06 10.39 -15.27
C PRO A 162 21.34 11.81 -14.78
N LYS A 163 20.51 12.38 -13.91
CA LYS A 163 20.67 13.74 -13.35
C LYS A 163 22.01 13.90 -12.60
N LEU A 164 22.43 12.86 -11.88
CA LEU A 164 23.73 12.85 -11.18
C LEU A 164 24.93 12.61 -12.12
N GLY A 165 24.68 12.27 -13.39
CA GLY A 165 25.73 11.94 -14.36
C GLY A 165 26.49 10.66 -14.04
N VAL A 166 25.83 9.69 -13.37
CA VAL A 166 26.47 8.40 -12.97
C VAL A 166 25.90 7.20 -13.73
N ALA A 167 24.77 7.34 -14.41
CA ALA A 167 24.03 6.22 -15.00
C ALA A 167 24.93 5.25 -15.80
N GLU A 168 25.70 5.74 -16.78
CA GLU A 168 26.60 4.91 -17.59
C GLU A 168 27.75 4.28 -16.79
N LYS A 169 28.20 4.94 -15.71
CA LYS A 169 29.32 4.46 -14.90
C LYS A 169 28.92 3.34 -13.94
N ILE A 170 27.65 3.27 -13.59
CA ILE A 170 27.14 2.28 -12.62
C ILE A 170 26.30 1.18 -13.27
N LYS A 171 25.97 1.26 -14.57
CA LYS A 171 25.04 0.34 -15.24
C LYS A 171 25.38 -1.14 -15.06
N ASP A 172 26.67 -1.49 -15.19
CA ASP A 172 27.14 -2.88 -15.13
C ASP A 172 27.16 -3.47 -13.72
N LYS A 173 26.98 -2.61 -12.71
CA LYS A 173 26.92 -3.00 -11.29
C LYS A 173 25.56 -2.71 -10.65
N THR A 174 24.57 -2.25 -11.44
CA THR A 174 23.20 -2.07 -10.99
C THR A 174 22.32 -3.27 -11.35
N ARG A 175 21.47 -3.66 -10.43
CA ARG A 175 20.52 -4.74 -10.60
C ARG A 175 19.11 -4.26 -10.24
N LYS A 176 18.20 -4.32 -11.20
CA LYS A 176 16.76 -4.15 -10.95
C LYS A 176 16.23 -5.44 -10.34
N ILE A 177 15.59 -5.33 -9.18
CA ILE A 177 14.97 -6.46 -8.47
C ILE A 177 13.48 -6.47 -8.82
N GLU A 178 13.04 -7.57 -9.39
CA GLU A 178 11.65 -7.78 -9.79
C GLU A 178 10.97 -8.73 -8.79
N ALA A 179 9.75 -8.37 -8.37
CA ALA A 179 8.88 -9.15 -7.48
C ALA A 179 9.39 -9.39 -6.04
N ASP A 180 10.68 -9.26 -5.77
CA ASP A 180 11.27 -9.45 -4.44
C ASP A 180 11.55 -8.11 -3.74
N PRO A 181 11.54 -8.06 -2.39
CA PRO A 181 12.02 -6.90 -1.65
C PRO A 181 13.53 -6.70 -1.85
N VAL A 182 13.95 -5.48 -2.23
CA VAL A 182 15.38 -5.13 -2.35
C VAL A 182 16.13 -5.38 -1.05
N GLY A 183 15.53 -5.04 0.09
CA GLY A 183 16.12 -5.29 1.40
C GLY A 183 16.45 -6.76 1.65
N GLY A 184 15.67 -7.71 1.11
CA GLY A 184 15.96 -9.15 1.21
C GLY A 184 17.23 -9.57 0.47
N VAL A 185 17.45 -8.97 -0.70
CA VAL A 185 18.68 -9.22 -1.50
C VAL A 185 19.90 -8.64 -0.81
N VAL A 186 19.76 -7.44 -0.20
CA VAL A 186 20.82 -6.80 0.60
C VAL A 186 21.14 -7.64 1.85
N ALA A 187 20.12 -8.12 2.57
CA ALA A 187 20.29 -8.94 3.78
C ALA A 187 21.11 -10.22 3.52
N LYS A 188 20.90 -10.85 2.36
CA LYS A 188 21.68 -12.02 1.92
C LYS A 188 23.11 -11.67 1.53
N GLY A 189 23.43 -10.38 1.33
CA GLY A 189 24.73 -9.93 0.85
C GLY A 189 24.96 -10.17 -0.65
N GLU A 190 23.90 -10.36 -1.41
CA GLU A 190 23.98 -10.51 -2.88
C GLU A 190 24.31 -9.19 -3.58
N VAL A 191 24.03 -8.05 -2.93
CA VAL A 191 24.42 -6.71 -3.33
C VAL A 191 24.93 -5.93 -2.14
N GLU A 192 25.80 -4.93 -2.39
CA GLU A 192 26.42 -4.11 -1.34
C GLU A 192 25.45 -3.05 -0.81
N ILE A 193 24.77 -2.32 -1.71
CA ILE A 193 23.79 -1.29 -1.34
C ILE A 193 22.47 -1.50 -2.08
N GLY A 194 21.38 -1.16 -1.42
CA GLY A 194 20.05 -1.28 -2.00
C GLY A 194 19.16 -0.06 -1.70
N PHE A 195 18.33 0.30 -2.66
CA PHE A 195 17.41 1.44 -2.56
C PHE A 195 15.97 0.97 -2.72
N GLN A 196 15.12 1.39 -1.79
CA GLN A 196 13.67 1.13 -1.83
C GLN A 196 12.94 2.20 -1.00
N GLN A 197 11.62 2.18 -0.98
CA GLN A 197 10.86 3.01 -0.02
C GLN A 197 11.25 2.60 1.41
N ILE A 198 11.44 3.57 2.30
CA ILE A 198 11.86 3.29 3.70
C ILE A 198 10.91 2.34 4.40
N SER A 199 9.62 2.49 4.15
CA SER A 199 8.58 1.62 4.72
C SER A 199 8.68 0.15 4.28
N GLU A 200 9.31 -0.11 3.14
CA GLU A 200 9.59 -1.47 2.66
C GLU A 200 10.91 -2.02 3.23
N LEU A 201 11.87 -1.14 3.54
CA LEU A 201 13.14 -1.53 4.17
C LEU A 201 12.99 -1.83 5.67
N ARG A 202 12.19 -1.03 6.39
CA ARG A 202 12.03 -1.14 7.86
C ARG A 202 11.68 -2.53 8.38
N PRO A 203 10.77 -3.30 7.77
CA PRO A 203 10.42 -4.63 8.27
C PRO A 203 11.48 -5.71 7.97
N VAL A 204 12.46 -5.42 7.13
CA VAL A 204 13.45 -6.40 6.69
C VAL A 204 14.51 -6.60 7.76
N LYS A 205 14.67 -7.84 8.22
CA LYS A 205 15.76 -8.22 9.13
C LYS A 205 17.06 -8.45 8.37
N GLY A 206 18.19 -8.15 9.01
CA GLY A 206 19.50 -8.40 8.42
C GLY A 206 20.03 -7.28 7.53
N ILE A 207 19.42 -6.10 7.60
CA ILE A 207 19.91 -4.86 6.98
C ILE A 207 20.03 -3.74 8.01
N ASP A 208 20.90 -2.79 7.71
CA ASP A 208 20.95 -1.49 8.37
C ASP A 208 20.51 -0.42 7.36
N ILE A 209 19.54 0.41 7.75
CA ILE A 209 19.08 1.55 6.94
C ILE A 209 20.08 2.68 7.17
N VAL A 210 20.82 3.04 6.12
CA VAL A 210 21.82 4.13 6.17
C VAL A 210 21.14 5.49 6.34
N GLY A 211 20.02 5.68 5.66
CA GLY A 211 19.25 6.91 5.75
C GLY A 211 18.38 7.14 4.51
N GLU A 212 17.72 8.29 4.52
CA GLU A 212 16.98 8.81 3.36
C GLU A 212 17.92 9.39 2.33
N LEU A 213 17.49 9.44 1.07
CA LEU A 213 18.19 10.21 0.06
C LEU A 213 18.27 11.69 0.47
N PRO A 214 19.38 12.39 0.18
CA PRO A 214 19.54 13.79 0.59
C PRO A 214 18.56 14.73 -0.16
N PRO A 215 18.31 15.92 0.40
CA PRO A 215 17.53 16.95 -0.30
C PRO A 215 18.07 17.18 -1.72
N GLY A 216 17.16 17.33 -2.70
CA GLY A 216 17.50 17.47 -4.12
C GLY A 216 17.75 16.16 -4.89
N ALA A 217 17.97 15.03 -4.18
CA ALA A 217 17.98 13.68 -4.72
C ALA A 217 16.75 12.88 -4.27
N GLN A 218 16.02 13.34 -3.25
CA GLN A 218 14.84 12.66 -2.73
C GLN A 218 13.63 12.92 -3.63
N GLN A 219 12.89 11.85 -3.92
CA GLN A 219 11.52 11.91 -4.43
C GLN A 219 10.56 11.43 -3.36
N VAL A 220 9.65 12.28 -2.94
CA VAL A 220 8.54 11.90 -2.07
C VAL A 220 7.42 11.34 -2.94
N THR A 221 7.11 10.07 -2.76
CA THR A 221 6.03 9.40 -3.49
C THR A 221 4.77 9.39 -2.65
N VAL A 222 3.68 9.95 -3.18
CA VAL A 222 2.34 9.78 -2.61
C VAL A 222 1.83 8.40 -2.98
N PHE A 223 1.38 7.63 -2.00
CA PHE A 223 0.61 6.40 -2.22
C PHE A 223 -0.86 6.69 -1.96
N ALA A 224 -1.69 6.23 -2.88
CA ALA A 224 -3.11 6.51 -2.91
C ALA A 224 -3.92 5.23 -3.09
N ALA A 225 -5.14 5.24 -2.58
CA ALA A 225 -6.15 4.21 -2.83
C ALA A 225 -7.11 4.63 -3.94
N GLY A 226 -7.66 3.64 -4.63
CA GLY A 226 -8.70 3.83 -5.63
C GLY A 226 -9.58 2.59 -5.78
N ILE A 227 -10.77 2.77 -6.36
CA ILE A 227 -11.74 1.70 -6.59
C ILE A 227 -11.71 1.33 -8.07
N PRO A 228 -11.24 0.13 -8.45
CA PRO A 228 -11.31 -0.35 -9.83
C PRO A 228 -12.74 -0.38 -10.38
N VAL A 229 -12.89 -0.28 -11.68
CA VAL A 229 -14.21 -0.39 -12.33
C VAL A 229 -14.80 -1.79 -12.22
N THR A 230 -13.95 -2.79 -11.94
CA THR A 230 -14.32 -4.20 -11.71
C THR A 230 -14.75 -4.49 -10.28
N ALA A 231 -14.75 -3.49 -9.38
CA ALA A 231 -15.09 -3.67 -7.97
C ALA A 231 -16.51 -4.23 -7.79
N THR A 232 -16.63 -5.27 -6.98
CA THR A 232 -17.89 -5.95 -6.67
C THR A 232 -18.58 -5.35 -5.44
N ASN A 233 -17.81 -4.74 -4.53
CA ASN A 233 -18.29 -4.16 -3.28
C ASN A 233 -17.88 -2.68 -3.12
N PRO A 234 -18.30 -1.77 -4.03
CA PRO A 234 -17.79 -0.39 -4.06
C PRO A 234 -18.11 0.41 -2.79
N GLU A 235 -19.24 0.18 -2.12
CA GLU A 235 -19.57 0.90 -0.89
C GLU A 235 -18.71 0.43 0.30
N ALA A 236 -18.41 -0.86 0.38
CA ALA A 236 -17.47 -1.39 1.37
C ALA A 236 -16.04 -0.88 1.10
N ALA A 237 -15.63 -0.84 -0.17
CA ALA A 237 -14.37 -0.26 -0.60
C ALA A 237 -14.23 1.22 -0.16
N LYS A 238 -15.29 2.03 -0.33
CA LYS A 238 -15.30 3.42 0.15
C LYS A 238 -15.16 3.54 1.67
N ARG A 239 -15.79 2.62 2.44
CA ARG A 239 -15.62 2.59 3.90
C ARG A 239 -14.18 2.33 4.29
N LEU A 240 -13.56 1.30 3.68
CA LEU A 240 -12.16 0.97 3.92
C LEU A 240 -11.23 2.15 3.60
N ILE A 241 -11.37 2.75 2.42
CA ILE A 241 -10.52 3.86 1.99
C ILE A 241 -10.64 5.04 2.96
N ARG A 242 -11.87 5.41 3.37
CA ARG A 242 -12.07 6.49 4.35
C ARG A 242 -11.44 6.17 5.69
N TRP A 243 -11.52 4.92 6.13
CA TRP A 243 -10.92 4.50 7.40
C TRP A 243 -9.39 4.55 7.34
N LEU A 244 -8.77 4.05 6.25
CA LEU A 244 -7.32 4.12 6.03
C LEU A 244 -6.79 5.57 5.93
N ALA A 245 -7.60 6.51 5.49
CA ALA A 245 -7.27 7.94 5.42
C ALA A 245 -7.57 8.70 6.72
N SER A 246 -8.17 8.05 7.71
CA SER A 246 -8.58 8.70 8.96
C SER A 246 -7.44 8.82 9.97
N PRO A 247 -7.53 9.70 10.98
CA PRO A 247 -6.55 9.81 12.06
C PRO A 247 -6.32 8.49 12.83
N ALA A 248 -7.28 7.56 12.83
CA ALA A 248 -7.10 6.24 13.44
C ALA A 248 -5.94 5.45 12.83
N ALA A 249 -5.65 5.63 11.54
CA ALA A 249 -4.56 4.95 10.86
C ALA A 249 -3.17 5.57 11.12
N TYR A 250 -3.08 6.81 11.63
CA TYR A 250 -1.80 7.53 11.74
C TYR A 250 -0.74 6.83 12.59
N PRO A 251 -1.05 6.17 13.73
CA PRO A 251 -0.04 5.45 14.49
C PRO A 251 0.69 4.37 13.69
N ALA A 252 -0.06 3.51 12.99
CA ALA A 252 0.51 2.45 12.14
C ALA A 252 1.29 3.04 10.95
N ILE A 253 0.77 4.10 10.32
CA ILE A 253 1.43 4.81 9.23
C ILE A 253 2.80 5.34 9.70
N ASN A 254 2.86 6.10 10.79
CA ASN A 254 4.09 6.69 11.31
C ASN A 254 5.11 5.61 11.76
N LYS A 255 4.63 4.55 12.41
CA LYS A 255 5.46 3.41 12.83
C LYS A 255 6.13 2.73 11.63
N SER A 256 5.44 2.63 10.50
CA SER A 256 6.00 2.04 9.27
C SER A 256 7.03 2.94 8.57
N GLY A 257 7.20 4.20 8.98
CA GLY A 257 8.09 5.18 8.34
C GLY A 257 7.46 5.95 7.19
N LEU A 258 6.14 5.94 7.14
CA LEU A 258 5.35 6.78 6.25
C LEU A 258 4.87 8.03 6.97
N GLU A 259 4.51 9.04 6.21
CA GLU A 259 3.82 10.23 6.70
C GLU A 259 2.37 10.22 6.17
N PRO A 260 1.34 10.48 6.99
CA PRO A 260 -0.02 10.66 6.48
C PRO A 260 -0.06 11.73 5.39
N ALA A 261 -0.84 11.49 4.34
CA ALA A 261 -1.02 12.49 3.30
C ALA A 261 -1.70 13.73 3.92
N LYS A 262 -1.25 14.92 3.51
CA LYS A 262 -1.91 16.16 3.93
C LYS A 262 -3.31 16.20 3.30
N SER A 263 -4.33 16.36 4.12
CA SER A 263 -5.68 16.65 3.63
C SER A 263 -5.64 17.92 2.78
N ARG A 264 -6.11 17.81 1.54
CA ARG A 264 -6.30 18.98 0.67
C ARG A 264 -7.56 19.73 1.08
#